data_2fc6a3b66fb83821d4439545ceb140b6
#
_entry.id   2fc6a3b66fb83821d4439545ceb140b6
#
_cell.length_a   1.000
_cell.length_b   1.000
_cell.length_c   1.000
_cell.angle_alpha   90.00
_cell.angle_beta   90.00
_cell.angle_gamma   90.00
#
_symmetry.space_group_name_H-M   'P 1'
#
loop_
_entity.id
_entity.type
_entity.pdbx_description
1 polymer ?
#
loop_
_entity_poly.entity_id
_entity_poly.type
_entity_poly.pdbx_seq_one_letter_code
_entity_poly.pdbx_strand_id
1 'polypeptide(L)'
;MEIRGERECSDCGTRWSYYETGAVECPECGSMRSVGVDDDRALHTTTPAEFDLTEARTAWDEAPEDEAVDVVKAACREFVRGNGFVHAGELVAFDGRRLAARELANAVDVVGRTRSFENPEDVEYYVLSLLRGADTGERPPAADVPPVMHEARGLATADFVERYRRDVRDWLEATDRTPVPAANDVLTGLESHQKRVQALQGDVDPRDADALYAAAEGLNAYLRDGDENAVVEAADRLRSLGDT
;
A
#
# COMPACT_ATOMS: atom_id res chain seq x y z
N MET A 1 10.01 11.31 -4.82
CA MET A 1 10.94 12.01 -5.75
C MET A 1 10.23 13.27 -6.25
N GLU A 2 10.91 14.42 -6.23
CA GLU A 2 10.35 15.68 -6.76
C GLU A 2 10.52 15.74 -8.29
N ILE A 3 9.41 15.87 -8.99
CA ILE A 3 9.37 15.86 -10.46
C ILE A 3 8.50 17.01 -10.99
N ARG A 4 8.75 17.40 -12.24
CA ARG A 4 7.86 18.27 -13.01
C ARG A 4 6.77 17.43 -13.63
N GLY A 5 5.50 17.82 -13.44
CA GLY A 5 4.34 17.04 -13.89
C GLY A 5 4.08 17.20 -15.38
N GLU A 6 4.03 18.43 -15.86
CA GLU A 6 3.81 18.70 -17.29
C GLU A 6 5.07 18.38 -18.11
N ARG A 7 4.88 17.60 -19.17
CA ARG A 7 5.91 17.21 -20.13
C ARG A 7 5.57 17.67 -21.53
N GLU A 8 6.62 17.96 -22.31
CA GLU A 8 6.48 18.27 -23.75
C GLU A 8 7.43 17.39 -24.55
N CYS A 9 6.91 16.78 -25.61
CA CYS A 9 7.70 15.97 -26.55
C CYS A 9 8.59 16.85 -27.40
N SER A 10 9.88 16.57 -27.45
CA SER A 10 10.84 17.30 -28.28
C SER A 10 10.68 17.02 -29.79
N ASP A 11 10.00 15.93 -30.16
CA ASP A 11 9.86 15.51 -31.56
C ASP A 11 8.56 15.97 -32.21
N CYS A 12 7.42 15.96 -31.47
CA CYS A 12 6.12 16.33 -32.02
C CYS A 12 5.41 17.48 -31.30
N GLY A 13 5.95 17.98 -30.15
CA GLY A 13 5.38 19.08 -29.39
C GLY A 13 4.15 18.73 -28.53
N THR A 14 3.73 17.46 -28.50
CA THR A 14 2.61 17.02 -27.64
C THR A 14 2.94 17.23 -26.17
N ARG A 15 1.95 17.72 -25.41
CA ARG A 15 2.04 17.91 -23.94
C ARG A 15 1.17 16.92 -23.21
N TRP A 16 1.64 16.43 -22.04
CA TRP A 16 0.88 15.54 -21.16
C TRP A 16 1.33 15.65 -19.73
N SER A 17 0.46 15.24 -18.79
CA SER A 17 0.81 15.14 -17.39
C SER A 17 1.48 13.81 -17.06
N TYR A 18 2.70 13.86 -16.52
CA TYR A 18 3.37 12.69 -15.95
C TYR A 18 2.62 12.15 -14.73
N TYR A 19 2.01 13.03 -13.94
CA TYR A 19 1.26 12.61 -12.76
C TYR A 19 0.08 11.72 -13.11
N GLU A 20 -0.52 11.91 -14.29
CA GLU A 20 -1.67 11.13 -14.74
C GLU A 20 -1.28 9.89 -15.54
N THR A 21 -0.15 9.95 -16.27
CA THR A 21 0.24 8.83 -17.13
C THR A 21 1.31 7.92 -16.53
N GLY A 22 2.10 8.44 -15.60
CA GLY A 22 3.29 7.75 -15.07
C GLY A 22 4.39 7.53 -16.11
N ALA A 23 4.24 8.04 -17.34
CA ALA A 23 5.09 7.76 -18.47
C ALA A 23 5.90 8.98 -18.93
N VAL A 24 7.16 8.74 -19.27
CA VAL A 24 8.03 9.73 -19.94
C VAL A 24 7.93 9.63 -21.45
N GLU A 25 7.37 8.55 -21.96
CA GLU A 25 7.10 8.29 -23.38
C GLU A 25 5.94 9.17 -23.85
N CYS A 26 6.10 9.74 -25.05
CA CYS A 26 5.07 10.56 -25.66
C CYS A 26 3.84 9.72 -26.05
N PRO A 27 2.63 10.04 -25.58
CA PRO A 27 1.44 9.26 -25.90
C PRO A 27 1.03 9.31 -27.39
N GLU A 28 1.52 10.30 -28.13
CA GLU A 28 1.16 10.48 -29.54
C GLU A 28 2.15 9.81 -30.50
N CYS A 29 3.45 9.97 -30.29
CA CYS A 29 4.46 9.47 -31.23
C CYS A 29 5.40 8.42 -30.67
N GLY A 30 5.25 7.99 -29.41
CA GLY A 30 6.09 6.97 -28.79
C GLY A 30 7.53 7.43 -28.49
N SER A 31 7.87 8.70 -28.68
CA SER A 31 9.22 9.19 -28.43
C SER A 31 9.55 9.27 -26.95
N MET A 32 10.75 8.78 -26.58
CA MET A 32 11.30 8.93 -25.23
C MET A 32 11.93 10.31 -24.98
N ARG A 33 11.94 11.19 -26.00
CA ARG A 33 12.55 12.53 -25.92
C ARG A 33 11.54 13.56 -25.47
N SER A 34 11.38 13.66 -24.15
CA SER A 34 10.50 14.65 -23.53
C SER A 34 11.19 15.45 -22.43
N VAL A 35 10.72 16.66 -22.19
CA VAL A 35 11.23 17.57 -21.17
C VAL A 35 10.09 17.98 -20.23
N GLY A 36 10.39 18.19 -18.95
CA GLY A 36 9.44 18.76 -18.01
C GLY A 36 9.38 20.27 -18.20
N VAL A 37 8.16 20.83 -18.36
CA VAL A 37 7.93 22.25 -18.70
C VAL A 37 7.38 23.08 -17.54
N ASP A 38 6.94 22.48 -16.44
CA ASP A 38 6.53 23.20 -15.23
C ASP A 38 7.69 23.98 -14.62
N ASP A 39 7.40 25.13 -14.05
CA ASP A 39 8.36 25.92 -13.29
C ASP A 39 8.74 25.21 -11.98
N ASP A 40 7.76 24.63 -11.29
CA ASP A 40 7.93 23.97 -10.00
C ASP A 40 8.02 22.44 -10.14
N ARG A 41 8.56 21.82 -9.09
CA ARG A 41 8.59 20.37 -8.89
C ARG A 41 7.72 20.03 -7.71
N ALA A 42 6.99 18.91 -7.80
CA ALA A 42 6.24 18.40 -6.68
C ALA A 42 6.69 16.96 -6.32
N LEU A 43 6.60 16.63 -5.05
CA LEU A 43 6.82 15.26 -4.59
C LEU A 43 5.76 14.36 -5.20
N HIS A 44 6.19 13.25 -5.78
CA HIS A 44 5.30 12.28 -6.41
C HIS A 44 5.83 10.87 -6.15
N THR A 45 5.02 10.03 -5.54
CA THR A 45 5.40 8.66 -5.14
C THR A 45 4.41 7.60 -5.62
N THR A 46 3.26 8.03 -6.15
CA THR A 46 2.27 7.13 -6.74
C THR A 46 2.15 7.36 -8.25
N THR A 47 2.05 6.30 -9.01
CA THR A 47 1.74 6.34 -10.45
C THR A 47 0.35 5.75 -10.67
N PRO A 48 -0.40 6.20 -11.68
CA PRO A 48 -1.66 5.58 -12.04
C PRO A 48 -1.37 4.16 -12.54
N ALA A 49 -1.55 3.19 -11.67
CA ALA A 49 -1.43 1.77 -11.99
C ALA A 49 -2.79 1.12 -11.75
N GLU A 50 -3.30 0.42 -12.73
CA GLU A 50 -4.46 -0.44 -12.58
C GLU A 50 -4.05 -1.69 -11.81
N PHE A 51 -4.80 -2.04 -10.77
CA PHE A 51 -4.63 -3.31 -10.07
C PHE A 51 -5.60 -4.32 -10.64
N ASP A 52 -5.15 -5.05 -11.66
CA ASP A 52 -5.92 -6.10 -12.31
C ASP A 52 -5.44 -7.48 -11.88
N LEU A 53 -6.37 -8.27 -11.33
CA LEU A 53 -6.13 -9.64 -10.88
C LEU A 53 -6.76 -10.68 -11.81
N THR A 54 -7.20 -10.31 -13.01
CA THR A 54 -7.88 -11.23 -13.95
C THR A 54 -6.99 -12.41 -14.33
N GLU A 55 -5.74 -12.15 -14.72
CA GLU A 55 -4.76 -13.19 -15.04
C GLU A 55 -4.40 -14.02 -13.81
N ALA A 56 -4.23 -13.37 -12.65
CA ALA A 56 -3.94 -14.04 -11.39
C ALA A 56 -5.06 -15.00 -10.96
N ARG A 57 -6.32 -14.61 -11.13
CA ARG A 57 -7.49 -15.47 -10.86
C ARG A 57 -7.53 -16.66 -11.82
N THR A 58 -7.28 -16.44 -13.11
CA THR A 58 -7.23 -17.52 -14.10
C THR A 58 -6.09 -18.50 -13.79
N ALA A 59 -4.92 -18.00 -13.46
CA ALA A 59 -3.79 -18.85 -13.10
C ALA A 59 -4.05 -19.66 -11.83
N TRP A 60 -4.72 -19.06 -10.84
CA TRP A 60 -5.09 -19.77 -9.59
C TRP A 60 -6.05 -20.93 -9.82
N ASP A 61 -6.96 -20.82 -10.78
CA ASP A 61 -7.95 -21.84 -11.11
C ASP A 61 -7.40 -22.93 -12.05
N GLU A 62 -6.46 -22.63 -12.93
CA GLU A 62 -6.09 -23.49 -14.05
C GLU A 62 -4.63 -23.97 -14.06
N ALA A 63 -3.70 -23.21 -13.44
CA ALA A 63 -2.28 -23.50 -13.47
C ALA A 63 -1.80 -24.37 -12.29
N PRO A 64 -0.61 -24.99 -12.37
CA PRO A 64 0.05 -25.57 -11.20
C PRO A 64 0.27 -24.53 -10.09
N GLU A 65 0.24 -24.98 -8.84
CA GLU A 65 0.29 -24.09 -7.65
C GLU A 65 1.50 -23.14 -7.66
N ASP A 66 2.69 -23.64 -8.01
CA ASP A 66 3.93 -22.84 -8.08
C ASP A 66 3.85 -21.73 -9.13
N GLU A 67 3.28 -22.02 -10.29
CA GLU A 67 3.05 -21.04 -11.37
C GLU A 67 1.99 -20.01 -10.95
N ALA A 68 0.86 -20.45 -10.37
CA ALA A 68 -0.20 -19.58 -9.89
C ALA A 68 0.30 -18.61 -8.81
N VAL A 69 1.07 -19.09 -7.84
CA VAL A 69 1.71 -18.28 -6.79
C VAL A 69 2.60 -17.19 -7.41
N ASP A 70 3.41 -17.52 -8.41
CA ASP A 70 4.31 -16.55 -9.04
C ASP A 70 3.54 -15.49 -9.83
N VAL A 71 2.48 -15.84 -10.55
CA VAL A 71 1.62 -14.89 -11.28
C VAL A 71 0.94 -13.92 -10.31
N VAL A 72 0.33 -14.41 -9.23
CA VAL A 72 -0.33 -13.57 -8.21
C VAL A 72 0.70 -12.61 -7.57
N LYS A 73 1.88 -13.13 -7.18
CA LYS A 73 2.94 -12.32 -6.57
C LYS A 73 3.47 -11.25 -7.54
N ALA A 74 3.57 -11.55 -8.82
CA ALA A 74 4.02 -10.60 -9.84
C ALA A 74 3.03 -9.43 -9.97
N ALA A 75 1.74 -9.70 -10.14
CA ALA A 75 0.69 -8.68 -10.23
C ALA A 75 0.65 -7.78 -9.01
N CYS A 76 0.66 -8.37 -7.80
CA CYS A 76 0.67 -7.61 -6.54
C CYS A 76 1.92 -6.74 -6.38
N ARG A 77 3.12 -7.27 -6.71
CA ARG A 77 4.38 -6.52 -6.58
C ARG A 77 4.48 -5.37 -7.57
N GLU A 78 4.00 -5.55 -8.78
CA GLU A 78 3.97 -4.49 -9.78
C GLU A 78 3.11 -3.32 -9.32
N PHE A 79 1.88 -3.60 -8.89
CA PHE A 79 0.99 -2.59 -8.35
C PHE A 79 1.58 -1.87 -7.13
N VAL A 80 2.04 -2.61 -6.11
CA VAL A 80 2.59 -2.03 -4.87
C VAL A 80 3.82 -1.17 -5.14
N ARG A 81 4.65 -1.50 -6.15
CA ARG A 81 5.84 -0.72 -6.51
C ARG A 81 5.47 0.68 -6.98
N GLY A 82 4.44 0.81 -7.79
CA GLY A 82 3.96 2.07 -8.34
C GLY A 82 3.05 2.86 -7.41
N ASN A 83 2.47 2.23 -6.40
CA ASN A 83 1.44 2.83 -5.55
C ASN A 83 2.02 3.38 -4.25
N GLY A 84 2.36 4.67 -4.23
CA GLY A 84 2.77 5.42 -3.04
C GLY A 84 1.62 6.27 -2.47
N PHE A 85 1.95 7.23 -1.59
CA PHE A 85 0.96 8.01 -0.84
C PHE A 85 0.96 9.50 -1.19
N VAL A 86 1.77 9.95 -2.16
CA VAL A 86 1.81 11.34 -2.59
C VAL A 86 1.60 11.42 -4.10
N HIS A 87 0.60 12.20 -4.52
CA HIS A 87 0.29 12.51 -5.90
C HIS A 87 0.43 14.02 -6.13
N ALA A 88 1.33 14.43 -7.01
CA ALA A 88 1.51 15.85 -7.38
C ALA A 88 1.65 16.81 -6.18
N GLY A 89 2.37 16.39 -5.13
CA GLY A 89 2.57 17.18 -3.91
C GLY A 89 1.50 17.04 -2.83
N GLU A 90 0.44 16.28 -3.08
CA GLU A 90 -0.68 16.08 -2.16
C GLU A 90 -0.73 14.64 -1.64
N LEU A 91 -1.05 14.46 -0.35
CA LEU A 91 -1.30 13.13 0.20
C LEU A 91 -2.60 12.57 -0.39
N VAL A 92 -2.60 11.28 -0.78
CA VAL A 92 -3.78 10.59 -1.28
C VAL A 92 -4.55 9.88 -0.16
N ALA A 93 -5.86 9.68 -0.34
CA ALA A 93 -6.67 8.86 0.55
C ALA A 93 -6.27 7.39 0.46
N PHE A 94 -6.45 6.65 1.55
CA PHE A 94 -6.31 5.20 1.50
C PHE A 94 -7.54 4.58 0.81
N ASP A 95 -7.28 3.69 -0.13
CA ASP A 95 -8.32 2.94 -0.86
C ASP A 95 -8.30 1.43 -0.54
N GLY A 96 -7.44 1.03 0.38
CA GLY A 96 -7.29 -0.38 0.78
C GLY A 96 -6.50 -1.26 -0.19
N ARG A 97 -6.43 -0.93 -1.48
CA ARG A 97 -5.86 -1.79 -2.53
C ARG A 97 -4.39 -2.13 -2.29
N ARG A 98 -3.58 -1.15 -1.86
CA ARG A 98 -2.16 -1.39 -1.56
C ARG A 98 -1.98 -2.41 -0.42
N LEU A 99 -2.77 -2.27 0.65
CA LEU A 99 -2.71 -3.19 1.78
C LEU A 99 -3.19 -4.59 1.38
N ALA A 100 -4.32 -4.67 0.67
CA ALA A 100 -4.88 -5.93 0.19
C ALA A 100 -3.94 -6.66 -0.79
N ALA A 101 -3.31 -5.93 -1.72
CA ALA A 101 -2.30 -6.48 -2.63
C ALA A 101 -1.10 -7.06 -1.87
N ARG A 102 -0.65 -6.36 -0.82
CA ARG A 102 0.48 -6.83 -0.02
C ARG A 102 0.11 -8.06 0.81
N GLU A 103 -1.08 -8.08 1.39
CA GLU A 103 -1.60 -9.22 2.13
C GLU A 103 -1.78 -10.45 1.24
N LEU A 104 -2.36 -10.27 0.04
CA LEU A 104 -2.49 -11.34 -0.95
C LEU A 104 -1.12 -11.91 -1.36
N ALA A 105 -0.14 -11.05 -1.67
CA ALA A 105 1.20 -11.50 -2.03
C ALA A 105 1.88 -12.30 -0.92
N ASN A 106 1.68 -11.91 0.35
CA ASN A 106 2.22 -12.63 1.50
C ASN A 106 1.45 -13.95 1.75
N ALA A 107 0.11 -13.93 1.60
CA ALA A 107 -0.71 -15.14 1.78
C ALA A 107 -0.36 -16.25 0.79
N VAL A 108 -0.23 -15.93 -0.50
CA VAL A 108 0.19 -16.91 -1.50
C VAL A 108 1.65 -17.35 -1.31
N ASP A 109 2.51 -16.50 -0.74
CA ASP A 109 3.87 -16.92 -0.36
C ASP A 109 3.87 -17.95 0.77
N VAL A 110 2.96 -17.81 1.75
CA VAL A 110 2.74 -18.83 2.79
C VAL A 110 2.27 -20.15 2.16
N VAL A 111 1.33 -20.10 1.21
CA VAL A 111 0.87 -21.32 0.48
C VAL A 111 2.04 -21.98 -0.24
N GLY A 112 2.79 -21.25 -1.06
CA GLY A 112 3.87 -21.82 -1.87
C GLY A 112 5.05 -22.41 -1.08
N ARG A 113 5.24 -22.03 0.20
CA ARG A 113 6.31 -22.57 1.06
C ARG A 113 5.85 -23.64 2.06
N THR A 114 4.53 -23.80 2.24
CA THR A 114 3.96 -24.70 3.25
C THR A 114 3.44 -25.98 2.59
N ARG A 115 4.01 -27.13 2.96
CA ARG A 115 3.66 -28.42 2.33
C ARG A 115 2.31 -28.98 2.75
N SER A 116 1.82 -28.62 3.93
CA SER A 116 0.52 -29.07 4.44
C SER A 116 0.00 -28.11 5.50
N PHE A 117 -1.28 -27.89 5.50
CA PHE A 117 -1.98 -27.07 6.50
C PHE A 117 -2.84 -27.97 7.40
N GLU A 118 -3.03 -27.53 8.64
CA GLU A 118 -3.94 -28.20 9.58
C GLU A 118 -5.39 -28.09 9.08
N ASN A 119 -5.78 -26.90 8.59
CA ASN A 119 -7.09 -26.59 8.04
C ASN A 119 -6.93 -26.04 6.61
N PRO A 120 -6.74 -26.88 5.59
CA PRO A 120 -6.48 -26.40 4.23
C PRO A 120 -7.67 -25.64 3.62
N GLU A 121 -8.90 -26.00 3.97
CA GLU A 121 -10.12 -25.33 3.48
C GLU A 121 -10.20 -23.87 3.94
N ASP A 122 -9.81 -23.57 5.19
CA ASP A 122 -9.79 -22.21 5.73
C ASP A 122 -8.74 -21.36 5.00
N VAL A 123 -7.58 -21.95 4.72
CA VAL A 123 -6.48 -21.30 3.98
C VAL A 123 -6.91 -20.99 2.54
N GLU A 124 -7.51 -21.97 1.85
CA GLU A 124 -8.02 -21.79 0.50
C GLU A 124 -9.09 -20.71 0.44
N TYR A 125 -10.07 -20.77 1.35
CA TYR A 125 -11.13 -19.75 1.44
C TYR A 125 -10.57 -18.34 1.65
N TYR A 126 -9.57 -18.21 2.52
CA TYR A 126 -8.91 -16.93 2.79
C TYR A 126 -8.21 -16.36 1.56
N VAL A 127 -7.42 -17.17 0.85
CA VAL A 127 -6.72 -16.75 -0.38
C VAL A 127 -7.72 -16.41 -1.49
N LEU A 128 -8.75 -17.23 -1.69
CA LEU A 128 -9.80 -16.94 -2.67
C LEU A 128 -10.57 -15.64 -2.36
N SER A 129 -10.78 -15.34 -1.08
CA SER A 129 -11.44 -14.11 -0.66
C SER A 129 -10.55 -12.88 -0.96
N LEU A 130 -9.24 -12.98 -0.73
CA LEU A 130 -8.28 -11.95 -1.13
C LEU A 130 -8.19 -11.78 -2.65
N LEU A 131 -8.10 -12.87 -3.41
CA LEU A 131 -8.08 -12.83 -4.88
C LEU A 131 -9.35 -12.17 -5.45
N ARG A 132 -10.49 -12.35 -4.79
CA ARG A 132 -11.77 -11.76 -5.23
C ARG A 132 -11.87 -10.27 -4.95
N GLY A 133 -11.32 -9.79 -3.82
CA GLY A 133 -11.57 -8.44 -3.31
C GLY A 133 -10.38 -7.49 -3.33
N ALA A 134 -9.13 -7.96 -3.50
CA ALA A 134 -7.95 -7.13 -3.30
C ALA A 134 -7.82 -5.98 -4.32
N ASP A 135 -8.28 -6.16 -5.55
CA ASP A 135 -8.28 -5.11 -6.59
C ASP A 135 -9.31 -4.00 -6.33
N THR A 136 -10.29 -4.24 -5.46
CA THR A 136 -11.22 -3.22 -4.93
C THR A 136 -10.84 -2.71 -3.54
N GLY A 137 -9.77 -3.25 -2.94
CA GLY A 137 -9.31 -2.90 -1.60
C GLY A 137 -9.99 -3.68 -0.48
N GLU A 138 -10.82 -4.67 -0.82
CA GLU A 138 -11.52 -5.50 0.15
C GLU A 138 -10.61 -6.61 0.69
N ARG A 139 -10.75 -6.90 1.98
CA ARG A 139 -10.01 -7.96 2.68
C ARG A 139 -10.95 -8.73 3.61
N PRO A 140 -10.68 -10.02 3.89
CA PRO A 140 -11.41 -10.76 4.91
C PRO A 140 -11.36 -10.05 6.26
N PRO A 141 -12.43 -10.09 7.06
CA PRO A 141 -12.41 -9.54 8.43
C PRO A 141 -11.39 -10.28 9.31
N ALA A 142 -10.89 -9.62 10.37
CA ALA A 142 -9.88 -10.18 11.26
C ALA A 142 -10.26 -11.55 11.85
N ALA A 143 -11.57 -11.77 12.09
CA ALA A 143 -12.06 -13.03 12.64
C ALA A 143 -11.96 -14.22 11.69
N ASP A 144 -11.84 -13.97 10.39
CA ASP A 144 -11.80 -14.99 9.34
C ASP A 144 -10.35 -15.27 8.86
N VAL A 145 -9.36 -14.67 9.52
CA VAL A 145 -7.94 -14.90 9.20
C VAL A 145 -7.46 -16.17 9.88
N PRO A 146 -7.09 -17.23 9.14
CA PRO A 146 -6.54 -18.44 9.74
C PRO A 146 -5.25 -18.16 10.53
N PRO A 147 -4.96 -18.85 11.64
CA PRO A 147 -3.77 -18.63 12.44
C PRO A 147 -2.46 -18.66 11.62
N VAL A 148 -2.34 -19.56 10.66
CA VAL A 148 -1.17 -19.68 9.77
C VAL A 148 -1.01 -18.48 8.83
N MET A 149 -2.04 -17.65 8.67
CA MET A 149 -2.05 -16.43 7.84
C MET A 149 -1.86 -15.14 8.64
N HIS A 150 -1.74 -15.21 9.98
CA HIS A 150 -1.48 -14.04 10.82
C HIS A 150 -0.22 -13.29 10.36
N GLU A 151 0.86 -14.02 10.06
CA GLU A 151 2.09 -13.40 9.56
C GLU A 151 1.89 -12.66 8.23
N ALA A 152 1.07 -13.21 7.32
CA ALA A 152 0.81 -12.57 6.02
C ALA A 152 0.14 -11.21 6.20
N ARG A 153 -0.87 -11.12 7.07
CA ARG A 153 -1.58 -9.88 7.40
C ARG A 153 -0.71 -8.90 8.17
N GLY A 154 -0.02 -9.36 9.21
CA GLY A 154 0.84 -8.51 10.02
C GLY A 154 1.98 -7.90 9.21
N LEU A 155 2.69 -8.69 8.40
CA LEU A 155 3.76 -8.17 7.54
C LEU A 155 3.24 -7.21 6.46
N ALA A 156 2.04 -7.46 5.90
CA ALA A 156 1.43 -6.54 4.95
C ALA A 156 1.14 -5.18 5.59
N THR A 157 0.62 -5.18 6.81
CA THR A 157 0.34 -3.95 7.56
C THR A 157 1.64 -3.23 7.95
N ALA A 158 2.65 -3.95 8.39
CA ALA A 158 3.95 -3.36 8.73
C ALA A 158 4.62 -2.69 7.51
N ASP A 159 4.62 -3.35 6.34
CA ASP A 159 5.14 -2.79 5.08
C ASP A 159 4.35 -1.54 4.64
N PHE A 160 3.01 -1.59 4.75
CA PHE A 160 2.15 -0.47 4.45
C PHE A 160 2.48 0.75 5.32
N VAL A 161 2.56 0.57 6.64
CA VAL A 161 2.86 1.63 7.60
C VAL A 161 4.27 2.18 7.42
N GLU A 162 5.25 1.33 7.15
CA GLU A 162 6.63 1.74 6.87
C GLU A 162 6.69 2.65 5.63
N ARG A 163 6.03 2.24 4.55
CA ARG A 163 5.99 3.02 3.31
C ARG A 163 5.24 4.34 3.50
N TYR A 164 4.07 4.30 4.15
CA TYR A 164 3.29 5.50 4.44
C TYR A 164 4.09 6.52 5.26
N ARG A 165 4.70 6.08 6.35
CA ARG A 165 5.53 6.97 7.19
C ARG A 165 6.70 7.60 6.44
N ARG A 166 7.33 6.86 5.52
CA ARG A 166 8.39 7.38 4.66
C ARG A 166 7.86 8.49 3.76
N ASP A 167 6.77 8.21 3.04
CA ASP A 167 6.16 9.18 2.12
C ASP A 167 5.64 10.42 2.86
N VAL A 168 5.06 10.26 4.07
CA VAL A 168 4.65 11.40 4.92
C VAL A 168 5.85 12.25 5.34
N ARG A 169 6.97 11.64 5.74
CA ARG A 169 8.18 12.37 6.11
C ARG A 169 8.70 13.21 4.93
N ASP A 170 8.81 12.58 3.77
CA ASP A 170 9.27 13.24 2.54
C ASP A 170 8.30 14.36 2.14
N TRP A 171 6.99 14.16 2.34
CA TRP A 171 5.95 15.15 2.05
C TRP A 171 6.02 16.36 3.01
N LEU A 172 6.19 16.12 4.31
CA LEU A 172 6.35 17.20 5.30
C LEU A 172 7.60 18.04 4.99
N GLU A 173 8.71 17.42 4.61
CA GLU A 173 9.93 18.10 4.19
C GLU A 173 9.70 18.91 2.92
N ALA A 174 9.10 18.33 1.88
CA ALA A 174 8.86 19.00 0.60
C ALA A 174 7.87 20.18 0.70
N THR A 175 6.96 20.15 1.70
CA THR A 175 5.96 21.20 1.91
C THR A 175 6.32 22.20 3.02
N ASP A 176 7.48 22.05 3.66
CA ASP A 176 7.93 22.84 4.83
C ASP A 176 6.87 22.88 5.96
N ARG A 177 6.16 21.75 6.14
CA ARG A 177 5.12 21.60 7.18
C ARG A 177 5.72 20.95 8.42
N THR A 178 5.40 21.52 9.58
CA THR A 178 5.71 20.90 10.87
C THR A 178 4.45 20.32 11.47
N PRO A 179 4.39 18.99 11.71
CA PRO A 179 3.21 18.36 12.30
C PRO A 179 3.01 18.83 13.74
N VAL A 180 1.75 18.93 14.17
CA VAL A 180 1.42 19.22 15.56
C VAL A 180 1.89 18.08 16.49
N PRO A 181 2.07 18.33 17.80
CA PRO A 181 2.54 17.32 18.74
C PRO A 181 1.76 16.00 18.67
N ALA A 182 0.42 16.05 18.61
CA ALA A 182 -0.42 14.87 18.51
C ALA A 182 -0.13 14.01 17.27
N ALA A 183 0.10 14.63 16.10
CA ALA A 183 0.45 13.91 14.88
C ALA A 183 1.87 13.31 14.97
N ASN A 184 2.81 13.99 15.62
CA ASN A 184 4.15 13.45 15.88
C ASN A 184 4.10 12.22 16.81
N ASP A 185 3.25 12.27 17.85
CA ASP A 185 3.06 11.14 18.76
C ASP A 185 2.50 9.93 18.02
N VAL A 186 1.53 10.13 17.11
CA VAL A 186 1.00 9.06 16.25
C VAL A 186 2.07 8.52 15.31
N LEU A 187 2.86 9.37 14.64
CA LEU A 187 3.97 8.94 13.78
C LEU A 187 5.00 8.08 14.52
N THR A 188 5.29 8.45 15.77
CA THR A 188 6.23 7.71 16.65
C THR A 188 5.62 6.38 17.09
N GLY A 189 4.35 6.38 17.46
CA GLY A 189 3.61 5.17 17.81
C GLY A 189 3.51 4.18 16.66
N LEU A 190 3.17 4.66 15.45
CA LEU A 190 3.18 3.85 14.23
C LEU A 190 4.55 3.20 13.97
N GLU A 191 5.67 3.94 14.19
CA GLU A 191 7.01 3.37 14.06
C GLU A 191 7.28 2.25 15.05
N SER A 192 6.90 2.47 16.30
CA SER A 192 7.16 1.51 17.38
C SER A 192 6.39 0.22 17.14
N HIS A 193 5.09 0.30 16.81
CA HIS A 193 4.27 -0.86 16.54
C HIS A 193 4.65 -1.57 15.23
N GLN A 194 4.97 -0.84 14.16
CA GLN A 194 5.48 -1.41 12.92
C GLN A 194 6.75 -2.24 13.16
N LYS A 195 7.72 -1.71 13.92
CA LYS A 195 8.94 -2.45 14.29
C LYS A 195 8.64 -3.68 15.16
N ARG A 196 7.67 -3.58 16.09
CA ARG A 196 7.22 -4.73 16.90
C ARG A 196 6.67 -5.84 16.01
N VAL A 197 5.75 -5.50 15.09
CA VAL A 197 5.17 -6.46 14.13
C VAL A 197 6.26 -7.12 13.29
N GLN A 198 7.23 -6.36 12.79
CA GLN A 198 8.36 -6.91 12.04
C GLN A 198 9.24 -7.83 12.89
N ALA A 199 9.52 -7.46 14.16
CA ALA A 199 10.31 -8.29 15.08
C ALA A 199 9.62 -9.62 15.41
N LEU A 200 8.28 -9.65 15.42
CA LEU A 200 7.45 -10.84 15.56
C LEU A 200 7.21 -11.56 14.22
N GLN A 201 7.88 -11.13 13.14
CA GLN A 201 7.72 -11.70 11.80
C GLN A 201 6.26 -11.69 11.29
N GLY A 202 5.47 -10.71 11.75
CA GLY A 202 4.07 -10.56 11.40
C GLY A 202 3.09 -11.43 12.21
N ASP A 203 3.59 -12.30 13.08
CA ASP A 203 2.74 -13.16 13.92
C ASP A 203 2.14 -12.35 15.08
N VAL A 204 1.07 -11.62 14.76
CA VAL A 204 0.28 -10.79 15.68
C VAL A 204 -1.20 -11.07 15.48
N ASP A 205 -2.03 -10.73 16.47
CA ASP A 205 -3.49 -10.81 16.28
C ASP A 205 -3.92 -9.95 15.07
N PRO A 206 -4.70 -10.49 14.13
CA PRO A 206 -5.19 -9.74 12.99
C PRO A 206 -5.92 -8.43 13.34
N ARG A 207 -6.56 -8.37 14.51
CA ARG A 207 -7.20 -7.14 15.03
C ARG A 207 -6.16 -6.07 15.37
N ASP A 208 -5.00 -6.46 15.88
CA ASP A 208 -3.91 -5.53 16.17
C ASP A 208 -3.33 -4.96 14.87
N ALA A 209 -3.16 -5.81 13.85
CA ALA A 209 -2.76 -5.37 12.52
C ALA A 209 -3.78 -4.38 11.91
N ASP A 210 -5.08 -4.67 12.02
CA ASP A 210 -6.13 -3.77 11.54
C ASP A 210 -6.19 -2.45 12.34
N ALA A 211 -5.98 -2.49 13.65
CA ALA A 211 -5.93 -1.29 14.48
C ALA A 211 -4.72 -0.40 14.13
N LEU A 212 -3.57 -1.01 13.80
CA LEU A 212 -2.39 -0.29 13.34
C LEU A 212 -2.63 0.40 11.97
N TYR A 213 -3.30 -0.28 11.03
CA TYR A 213 -3.74 0.32 9.76
C TYR A 213 -4.72 1.47 9.98
N ALA A 214 -5.75 1.28 10.82
CA ALA A 214 -6.73 2.31 11.13
C ALA A 214 -6.12 3.54 11.82
N ALA A 215 -5.05 3.37 12.62
CA ALA A 215 -4.32 4.49 13.18
C ALA A 215 -3.55 5.28 12.11
N ALA A 216 -2.96 4.60 11.13
CA ALA A 216 -2.32 5.27 9.99
C ALA A 216 -3.35 6.02 9.12
N GLU A 217 -4.53 5.44 8.91
CA GLU A 217 -5.64 6.08 8.19
C GLU A 217 -6.14 7.34 8.90
N GLY A 218 -6.31 7.31 10.22
CA GLY A 218 -6.68 8.48 11.02
C GLY A 218 -5.65 9.60 10.93
N LEU A 219 -4.36 9.27 10.97
CA LEU A 219 -3.31 10.26 10.75
C LEU A 219 -3.38 10.85 9.33
N ASN A 220 -3.63 10.02 8.33
CA ASN A 220 -3.76 10.47 6.95
C ASN A 220 -4.94 11.44 6.76
N ALA A 221 -6.10 11.14 7.36
CA ALA A 221 -7.27 12.03 7.34
C ALA A 221 -6.96 13.38 8.00
N TYR A 222 -6.24 13.38 9.12
CA TYR A 222 -5.79 14.62 9.74
C TYR A 222 -4.84 15.42 8.85
N LEU A 223 -3.81 14.81 8.30
CA LEU A 223 -2.79 15.51 7.49
C LEU A 223 -3.35 16.06 6.18
N ARG A 224 -4.34 15.39 5.59
CA ARG A 224 -5.00 15.82 4.34
C ARG A 224 -6.10 16.84 4.59
N ASP A 225 -7.01 16.52 5.49
CA ASP A 225 -8.32 17.17 5.61
C ASP A 225 -8.44 18.01 6.89
N GLY A 226 -7.46 17.93 7.81
CA GLY A 226 -7.46 18.64 9.10
C GLY A 226 -8.40 18.02 10.14
N ASP A 227 -8.74 16.73 10.01
CA ASP A 227 -9.65 16.05 10.96
C ASP A 227 -8.96 15.79 12.31
N GLU A 228 -9.17 16.72 13.24
CA GLU A 228 -8.59 16.64 14.59
C GLU A 228 -9.12 15.45 15.39
N ASN A 229 -10.35 14.98 15.13
CA ASN A 229 -10.88 13.81 15.82
C ASN A 229 -10.16 12.54 15.36
N ALA A 230 -9.87 12.42 14.06
CA ALA A 230 -9.19 11.26 13.51
C ALA A 230 -7.79 11.06 14.11
N VAL A 231 -7.01 12.13 14.36
CA VAL A 231 -5.68 12.01 14.97
C VAL A 231 -5.76 11.63 16.45
N VAL A 232 -6.77 12.10 17.17
CA VAL A 232 -7.01 11.71 18.58
C VAL A 232 -7.38 10.23 18.68
N GLU A 233 -8.32 9.77 17.85
CA GLU A 233 -8.70 8.36 17.79
C GLU A 233 -7.51 7.46 17.37
N ALA A 234 -6.67 7.91 16.45
CA ALA A 234 -5.46 7.20 16.05
C ALA A 234 -4.48 7.02 17.23
N ALA A 235 -4.28 8.08 18.03
CA ALA A 235 -3.45 8.01 19.23
C ALA A 235 -4.02 7.05 20.28
N ASP A 236 -5.34 7.02 20.46
CA ASP A 236 -6.02 6.11 21.40
C ASP A 236 -5.88 4.65 20.97
N ARG A 237 -6.04 4.36 19.67
CA ARG A 237 -5.83 3.02 19.12
C ARG A 237 -4.40 2.51 19.35
N LEU A 238 -3.39 3.35 19.08
CA LEU A 238 -2.00 2.96 19.30
C LEU A 238 -1.66 2.71 20.77
N ARG A 239 -2.26 3.48 21.70
CA ARG A 239 -2.09 3.23 23.13
C ARG A 239 -2.68 1.88 23.54
N SER A 240 -3.84 1.52 23.02
CA SER A 240 -4.48 0.22 23.32
C SER A 240 -3.68 -0.99 22.82
N LEU A 241 -2.92 -0.85 21.71
CA LEU A 241 -2.03 -1.89 21.21
C LEU A 241 -0.77 -2.12 22.09
N GLY A 242 -0.45 -1.20 22.98
CA GLY A 242 0.69 -1.31 23.88
C GLY A 242 0.38 -2.03 25.20
N ASP A 243 -0.88 -2.17 25.56
CA ASP A 243 -1.36 -2.73 26.83
C ASP A 243 -1.63 -4.25 26.74
N THR A 244 -1.42 -4.89 25.60
CA THR A 244 -1.57 -6.33 25.32
C THR A 244 -0.22 -6.99 25.12
#